data_9e23f4eb6016496fa90c876de0b06346
#
_entry.id   9e23f4eb6016496fa90c876de0b06346
#
_cell.length_a   1.000
_cell.length_b   1.000
_cell.length_c   1.000
_cell.angle_alpha   90.00
_cell.angle_beta   90.00
_cell.angle_gamma   90.00
#
_symmetry.space_group_name_H-M   'P 1'
#
loop_
_entity.id
_entity.type
_entity.pdbx_description
1 polymer ?
#
loop_
_entity_poly.entity_id
_entity_poly.type
_entity_poly.pdbx_seq_one_letter_code
_entity_poly.pdbx_strand_id
1 'polypeptide(L)'
;IIIITFATQFNKFSIKIKLAMFDSATYQRRRQALRNKVQNGIILILGNNEAPANYPDNTYKFRQDSSFLYFFGHSHPGYAGVIDIEAGEDYFFGNDVDMDDIIWMGPQPSVKELAAQVGIQKSFPFPQLKEVVGKAIAQGRKVHFLPPYRFDNMMLLEDLTGIRAAIVKKYASVELIKAVVDLRSVKEACEIAEIDLACNIGYEMHTAAMRLCKPGIKEQYIAGVLDGIAASYGSMTSFATILTQHGETLHNHDHSHILEPGRMMLTDAGAERVTNYCSDHTRTVPVGGKFEGRQKDVYNIVLACHDKALEITRPGITYMSVHLEVCKVLVQGLKDLGLM
;
A
#
# COMPACT_ATOMS: atom_id res chain seq x y z
N ILE A 1 -28.67 -6.12 -35.77
CA ILE A 1 -28.70 -4.80 -36.51
C ILE A 1 -28.58 -3.61 -35.53
N ILE A 2 -28.66 -3.80 -34.20
CA ILE A 2 -28.57 -2.73 -33.21
C ILE A 2 -27.11 -2.45 -32.75
N ILE A 3 -26.15 -3.32 -33.04
CA ILE A 3 -24.75 -3.21 -32.57
C ILE A 3 -23.88 -2.27 -33.42
N ILE A 4 -24.28 -1.95 -34.66
CA ILE A 4 -23.41 -1.21 -35.60
C ILE A 4 -23.55 0.32 -35.49
N THR A 5 -24.57 0.85 -34.83
CA THR A 5 -24.81 2.31 -34.76
C THR A 5 -24.09 3.00 -33.58
N PHE A 6 -23.52 2.26 -32.63
CA PHE A 6 -22.80 2.85 -31.49
C PHE A 6 -21.33 3.18 -31.76
N ALA A 7 -20.74 2.62 -32.80
CA ALA A 7 -19.28 2.77 -33.06
C ALA A 7 -18.89 4.14 -33.64
N THR A 8 -19.80 4.93 -34.17
CA THR A 8 -19.49 6.19 -34.88
C THR A 8 -19.59 7.45 -34.01
N GLN A 9 -20.11 7.37 -32.80
CA GLN A 9 -20.24 8.52 -31.91
C GLN A 9 -19.15 8.65 -30.82
N PHE A 10 -18.27 7.66 -30.67
CA PHE A 10 -17.23 7.65 -29.63
C PHE A 10 -15.94 8.42 -30.00
N ASN A 11 -15.84 9.02 -31.17
CA ASN A 11 -14.60 9.62 -31.67
C ASN A 11 -14.38 11.09 -31.23
N LYS A 12 -15.11 11.63 -30.23
CA LYS A 12 -14.92 13.01 -29.76
C LYS A 12 -14.70 13.21 -28.26
N PHE A 13 -14.67 12.18 -27.46
CA PHE A 13 -14.22 12.28 -26.06
C PHE A 13 -12.92 11.47 -25.89
N SER A 14 -11.81 12.05 -26.34
CA SER A 14 -10.49 11.64 -25.83
C SER A 14 -10.41 12.07 -24.36
N ILE A 15 -11.05 11.31 -23.47
CA ILE A 15 -10.72 11.37 -22.05
C ILE A 15 -9.31 10.78 -21.99
N LYS A 16 -8.30 11.64 -21.87
CA LYS A 16 -6.95 11.20 -21.49
C LYS A 16 -7.09 10.62 -20.09
N ILE A 17 -7.30 9.31 -20.01
CA ILE A 17 -7.29 8.60 -18.74
C ILE A 17 -5.87 8.72 -18.22
N LYS A 18 -5.67 9.60 -17.25
CA LYS A 18 -4.41 9.72 -16.55
C LYS A 18 -4.35 8.54 -15.56
N LEU A 19 -3.81 7.43 -16.01
CA LEU A 19 -3.71 6.20 -15.21
C LEU A 19 -2.51 6.24 -14.25
N ALA A 20 -1.45 7.00 -14.59
CA ALA A 20 -0.34 7.21 -13.69
C ALA A 20 -0.72 8.21 -12.58
N MET A 21 -0.41 7.87 -11.35
CA MET A 21 -0.74 8.61 -10.13
C MET A 21 -0.14 10.03 -10.12
N PHE A 22 1.14 10.14 -10.46
CA PHE A 22 1.88 11.41 -10.50
C PHE A 22 2.33 11.73 -11.92
N ASP A 23 2.98 12.87 -12.10
CA ASP A 23 3.58 13.24 -13.38
C ASP A 23 4.79 12.38 -13.73
N SER A 24 5.12 12.32 -15.02
CA SER A 24 6.24 11.51 -15.53
C SER A 24 7.58 11.93 -14.92
N ALA A 25 7.76 13.22 -14.64
CA ALA A 25 9.01 13.74 -14.07
C ALA A 25 9.26 13.19 -12.66
N THR A 26 8.21 12.96 -11.87
CA THR A 26 8.33 12.32 -10.54
C THR A 26 8.91 10.93 -10.66
N TYR A 27 8.38 10.09 -11.55
CA TYR A 27 8.87 8.71 -11.72
C TYR A 27 10.29 8.67 -12.32
N GLN A 28 10.59 9.56 -13.25
CA GLN A 28 11.95 9.70 -13.81
C GLN A 28 12.96 10.04 -12.72
N ARG A 29 12.66 11.04 -11.87
CA ARG A 29 13.53 11.41 -10.74
C ARG A 29 13.75 10.26 -9.78
N ARG A 30 12.69 9.52 -9.42
CA ARG A 30 12.75 8.37 -8.50
C ARG A 30 13.62 7.25 -9.06
N ARG A 31 13.45 6.89 -10.34
CA ARG A 31 14.30 5.88 -11.00
C ARG A 31 15.73 6.34 -11.16
N GLN A 32 15.96 7.61 -11.49
CA GLN A 32 17.31 8.17 -11.54
C GLN A 32 17.99 8.19 -10.16
N ALA A 33 17.26 8.54 -9.11
CA ALA A 33 17.77 8.51 -7.74
C ALA A 33 18.10 7.07 -7.29
N LEU A 34 17.27 6.08 -7.68
CA LEU A 34 17.55 4.68 -7.42
C LEU A 34 18.80 4.19 -8.17
N ARG A 35 18.95 4.55 -9.45
CA ARG A 35 20.14 4.24 -10.27
C ARG A 35 21.42 4.80 -9.66
N ASN A 36 21.37 5.98 -9.04
CA ASN A 36 22.52 6.60 -8.40
C ASN A 36 22.93 5.90 -7.08
N LYS A 37 22.04 5.11 -6.48
CA LYS A 37 22.29 4.40 -5.22
C LYS A 37 22.72 2.96 -5.40
N VAL A 38 22.44 2.36 -6.54
CA VAL A 38 22.84 0.98 -6.89
C VAL A 38 23.92 1.06 -7.95
N GLN A 39 25.09 0.46 -7.70
CA GLN A 39 26.31 0.76 -8.46
C GLN A 39 26.36 0.16 -9.85
N ASN A 40 25.82 -1.04 -10.06
CA ASN A 40 25.91 -1.77 -11.32
C ASN A 40 24.79 -2.82 -11.47
N GLY A 41 24.61 -3.36 -12.64
CA GLY A 41 23.66 -4.41 -12.94
C GLY A 41 22.31 -3.88 -13.44
N ILE A 42 21.30 -4.72 -13.34
CA ILE A 42 19.92 -4.34 -13.63
C ILE A 42 19.08 -4.42 -12.35
N ILE A 43 18.15 -3.51 -12.19
CA ILE A 43 17.18 -3.53 -11.09
C ILE A 43 15.84 -4.01 -11.67
N LEU A 44 15.38 -5.15 -11.19
CA LEU A 44 14.10 -5.75 -11.56
C LEU A 44 13.07 -5.44 -10.48
N ILE A 45 12.00 -4.72 -10.85
CA ILE A 45 10.85 -4.44 -9.99
C ILE A 45 9.63 -5.14 -10.61
N LEU A 46 9.15 -6.17 -9.94
CA LEU A 46 7.98 -6.92 -10.37
C LEU A 46 6.71 -6.25 -9.85
N GLY A 47 5.71 -6.14 -10.73
CA GLY A 47 4.35 -5.87 -10.31
C GLY A 47 3.66 -7.13 -9.80
N ASN A 48 2.46 -6.95 -9.24
CA ASN A 48 1.60 -8.04 -8.82
C ASN A 48 0.69 -8.49 -9.97
N ASN A 49 0.23 -9.74 -9.89
CA ASN A 49 -0.86 -10.26 -10.69
C ASN A 49 -2.15 -10.34 -9.86
N GLU A 50 -3.28 -10.52 -10.53
CA GLU A 50 -4.52 -10.86 -9.87
C GLU A 50 -4.38 -12.20 -9.13
N ALA A 51 -5.17 -12.37 -8.08
CA ALA A 51 -5.23 -13.61 -7.31
C ALA A 51 -6.67 -14.12 -7.30
N PRO A 52 -6.93 -15.33 -7.79
CA PRO A 52 -8.28 -15.90 -7.77
C PRO A 52 -8.74 -16.15 -6.33
N ALA A 53 -10.01 -15.85 -6.07
CA ALA A 53 -10.64 -16.11 -4.78
C ALA A 53 -11.14 -17.56 -4.68
N ASN A 54 -11.85 -18.04 -5.70
CA ASN A 54 -12.40 -19.40 -5.74
C ASN A 54 -12.40 -20.03 -7.15
N TYR A 55 -12.24 -19.25 -8.21
CA TYR A 55 -11.99 -19.69 -9.58
C TYR A 55 -11.33 -18.53 -10.37
N PRO A 56 -10.76 -18.78 -11.58
CA PRO A 56 -9.88 -17.83 -12.27
C PRO A 56 -10.46 -16.43 -12.45
N ASP A 57 -11.75 -16.32 -12.85
CA ASP A 57 -12.35 -15.02 -13.18
C ASP A 57 -12.95 -14.29 -11.98
N ASN A 58 -13.03 -14.93 -10.81
CA ASN A 58 -13.44 -14.29 -9.57
C ASN A 58 -12.23 -13.99 -8.70
N THR A 59 -11.64 -12.84 -8.91
CA THR A 59 -10.41 -12.44 -8.22
C THR A 59 -10.70 -11.63 -6.95
N TYR A 60 -9.78 -11.70 -5.99
CA TYR A 60 -9.71 -10.68 -4.94
C TYR A 60 -9.48 -9.30 -5.55
N LYS A 61 -9.91 -8.26 -4.84
CA LYS A 61 -9.61 -6.88 -5.27
C LYS A 61 -8.09 -6.73 -5.49
N PHE A 62 -7.72 -6.28 -6.68
CA PHE A 62 -6.32 -6.15 -7.06
C PHE A 62 -5.61 -5.07 -6.23
N ARG A 63 -4.41 -5.38 -5.79
CA ARG A 63 -3.50 -4.46 -5.14
C ARG A 63 -2.10 -4.61 -5.69
N GLN A 64 -1.59 -3.53 -6.28
CA GLN A 64 -0.26 -3.50 -6.89
C GLN A 64 0.85 -3.47 -5.84
N ASP A 65 2.04 -3.98 -6.19
CA ASP A 65 3.24 -3.85 -5.37
C ASP A 65 3.60 -2.38 -5.12
N SER A 66 3.88 -2.03 -3.86
CA SER A 66 4.12 -0.64 -3.48
C SER A 66 5.42 -0.06 -4.06
N SER A 67 6.45 -0.89 -4.30
CA SER A 67 7.69 -0.44 -4.92
C SER A 67 7.51 -0.28 -6.43
N PHE A 68 6.73 -1.16 -7.06
CA PHE A 68 6.34 -0.98 -8.45
C PHE A 68 5.56 0.32 -8.64
N LEU A 69 4.57 0.60 -7.79
CA LEU A 69 3.84 1.88 -7.81
C LEU A 69 4.75 3.08 -7.65
N TYR A 70 5.71 3.01 -6.73
CA TYR A 70 6.63 4.11 -6.44
C TYR A 70 7.52 4.47 -7.63
N PHE A 71 8.00 3.46 -8.38
CA PHE A 71 8.93 3.65 -9.50
C PHE A 71 8.27 3.64 -10.88
N PHE A 72 7.14 2.98 -11.05
CA PHE A 72 6.47 2.74 -12.35
C PHE A 72 5.02 3.21 -12.42
N GLY A 73 4.39 3.59 -11.30
CA GLY A 73 3.18 4.42 -11.24
C GLY A 73 1.86 3.79 -11.70
N HIS A 74 1.82 2.54 -12.12
CA HIS A 74 0.62 1.91 -12.65
C HIS A 74 0.05 0.85 -11.72
N SER A 75 -1.26 0.93 -11.45
CA SER A 75 -1.99 0.00 -10.58
C SER A 75 -2.83 -0.99 -11.41
N HIS A 76 -2.16 -1.74 -12.29
CA HIS A 76 -2.74 -2.82 -13.08
C HIS A 76 -1.90 -4.09 -12.96
N PRO A 77 -2.50 -5.29 -13.08
CA PRO A 77 -1.77 -6.56 -13.02
C PRO A 77 -0.88 -6.79 -14.25
N GLY A 78 0.08 -7.71 -14.14
CA GLY A 78 0.83 -8.24 -15.28
C GLY A 78 1.95 -7.35 -15.79
N TYR A 79 2.49 -6.43 -14.97
CA TYR A 79 3.58 -5.56 -15.36
C TYR A 79 4.87 -5.85 -14.60
N ALA A 80 5.99 -5.54 -15.25
CA ALA A 80 7.30 -5.49 -14.63
C ALA A 80 8.09 -4.29 -15.15
N GLY A 81 9.04 -3.82 -14.37
CA GLY A 81 9.96 -2.77 -14.74
C GLY A 81 11.41 -3.19 -14.57
N VAL A 82 12.27 -2.77 -15.48
CA VAL A 82 13.72 -2.94 -15.38
C VAL A 82 14.39 -1.57 -15.49
N ILE A 83 15.31 -1.30 -14.57
CA ILE A 83 16.20 -0.13 -14.63
C ILE A 83 17.59 -0.68 -14.95
N ASP A 84 18.07 -0.43 -16.14
CA ASP A 84 19.42 -0.83 -16.59
C ASP A 84 20.41 0.27 -16.20
N ILE A 85 21.29 -0.05 -15.26
CA ILE A 85 22.21 0.93 -14.68
C ILE A 85 23.30 1.34 -15.68
N GLU A 86 23.92 0.35 -16.34
CA GLU A 86 25.00 0.58 -17.28
C GLU A 86 24.53 1.22 -18.59
N ALA A 87 23.34 0.83 -19.07
CA ALA A 87 22.75 1.44 -20.26
C ALA A 87 22.15 2.83 -19.98
N GLY A 88 21.87 3.15 -18.72
CA GLY A 88 21.19 4.39 -18.35
C GLY A 88 19.71 4.43 -18.78
N GLU A 89 19.10 3.26 -19.00
CA GLU A 89 17.77 3.11 -19.61
C GLU A 89 16.78 2.44 -18.66
N ASP A 90 15.50 2.74 -18.87
CA ASP A 90 14.39 2.12 -18.18
C ASP A 90 13.52 1.35 -19.18
N TYR A 91 13.05 0.16 -18.78
CA TYR A 91 12.19 -0.68 -19.58
C TYR A 91 10.89 -1.00 -18.84
N PHE A 92 9.80 -0.96 -19.59
CA PHE A 92 8.47 -1.33 -19.07
C PHE A 92 7.98 -2.58 -19.80
N PHE A 93 7.55 -3.59 -19.08
CA PHE A 93 7.09 -4.87 -19.61
C PHE A 93 5.63 -5.10 -19.28
N GLY A 94 4.86 -5.52 -20.27
CA GLY A 94 3.45 -5.86 -20.14
C GLY A 94 2.93 -6.41 -21.47
N ASN A 95 1.68 -6.83 -21.50
CA ASN A 95 1.02 -7.24 -22.72
C ASN A 95 -0.12 -6.26 -23.02
N ASP A 96 -0.26 -5.91 -24.29
CA ASP A 96 -1.45 -5.20 -24.76
C ASP A 96 -2.65 -6.17 -24.69
N VAL A 97 -3.82 -5.62 -24.40
CA VAL A 97 -5.07 -6.37 -24.39
C VAL A 97 -5.46 -6.81 -25.79
N ASP A 98 -6.06 -7.97 -25.92
CA ASP A 98 -6.59 -8.48 -27.16
C ASP A 98 -8.05 -8.03 -27.42
N MET A 99 -8.66 -8.51 -28.51
CA MET A 99 -10.02 -8.12 -28.88
C MET A 99 -11.07 -8.65 -27.90
N ASP A 100 -10.84 -9.84 -27.36
CA ASP A 100 -11.76 -10.43 -26.36
C ASP A 100 -11.72 -9.65 -25.06
N ASP A 101 -10.54 -9.25 -24.61
CA ASP A 101 -10.37 -8.36 -23.45
C ASP A 101 -11.10 -7.01 -23.66
N ILE A 102 -10.99 -6.44 -24.87
CA ILE A 102 -11.69 -5.17 -25.20
C ILE A 102 -13.21 -5.35 -25.17
N ILE A 103 -13.73 -6.49 -25.61
CA ILE A 103 -15.17 -6.79 -25.55
C ILE A 103 -15.66 -6.84 -24.10
N TRP A 104 -14.90 -7.45 -23.21
CA TRP A 104 -15.27 -7.63 -21.79
C TRP A 104 -15.01 -6.39 -20.95
N MET A 105 -13.90 -5.71 -21.11
CA MET A 105 -13.41 -4.66 -20.21
C MET A 105 -13.39 -3.26 -20.84
N GLY A 106 -13.71 -3.15 -22.14
CA GLY A 106 -13.55 -1.92 -22.91
C GLY A 106 -12.12 -1.64 -23.34
N PRO A 107 -11.90 -0.60 -24.18
CA PRO A 107 -10.58 -0.23 -24.66
C PRO A 107 -9.63 0.13 -23.50
N GLN A 108 -8.43 -0.43 -23.54
CA GLN A 108 -7.36 -0.13 -22.59
C GLN A 108 -6.19 0.56 -23.30
N PRO A 109 -5.40 1.41 -22.60
CA PRO A 109 -4.18 1.96 -23.17
C PRO A 109 -3.17 0.86 -23.48
N SER A 110 -2.42 1.05 -24.55
CA SER A 110 -1.30 0.17 -24.87
C SER A 110 -0.18 0.27 -23.81
N VAL A 111 0.61 -0.79 -23.71
CA VAL A 111 1.81 -0.82 -22.85
C VAL A 111 2.77 0.32 -23.16
N LYS A 112 2.87 0.72 -24.44
CA LYS A 112 3.67 1.86 -24.89
C LYS A 112 3.12 3.20 -24.34
N GLU A 113 1.81 3.38 -24.35
CA GLU A 113 1.19 4.60 -23.81
C GLU A 113 1.35 4.65 -22.28
N LEU A 114 1.22 3.51 -21.59
CA LEU A 114 1.46 3.43 -20.15
C LEU A 114 2.91 3.76 -19.80
N ALA A 115 3.88 3.17 -20.51
CA ALA A 115 5.30 3.48 -20.34
C ALA A 115 5.58 4.98 -20.50
N ALA A 116 5.00 5.60 -21.55
CA ALA A 116 5.17 7.03 -21.81
C ALA A 116 4.62 7.92 -20.69
N GLN A 117 3.52 7.54 -20.03
CA GLN A 117 2.94 8.28 -18.90
C GLN A 117 3.89 8.41 -17.71
N VAL A 118 4.80 7.45 -17.54
CA VAL A 118 5.82 7.45 -16.49
C VAL A 118 7.23 7.81 -16.99
N GLY A 119 7.30 8.33 -18.22
CA GLY A 119 8.55 8.82 -18.81
C GLY A 119 9.50 7.74 -19.29
N ILE A 120 8.98 6.55 -19.63
CA ILE A 120 9.75 5.42 -20.19
C ILE A 120 9.51 5.37 -21.70
N GLN A 121 10.59 5.32 -22.48
CA GLN A 121 10.52 5.26 -23.94
C GLN A 121 10.51 3.84 -24.51
N LYS A 122 11.00 2.87 -23.76
CA LYS A 122 11.15 1.47 -24.19
C LYS A 122 10.17 0.57 -23.43
N SER A 123 9.22 0.01 -24.14
CA SER A 123 8.28 -0.97 -23.64
C SER A 123 8.35 -2.25 -24.49
N PHE A 124 8.09 -3.37 -23.85
CA PHE A 124 8.20 -4.69 -24.46
C PHE A 124 7.06 -5.61 -23.99
N PRO A 125 6.65 -6.58 -24.81
CA PRO A 125 5.81 -7.68 -24.35
C PRO A 125 6.40 -8.39 -23.14
N PHE A 126 5.56 -8.77 -22.18
CA PHE A 126 6.02 -9.38 -20.92
C PHE A 126 6.97 -10.59 -21.10
N PRO A 127 6.78 -11.51 -22.08
CA PRO A 127 7.71 -12.63 -22.28
C PRO A 127 9.16 -12.21 -22.57
N GLN A 128 9.39 -11.02 -23.15
CA GLN A 128 10.74 -10.53 -23.43
C GLN A 128 11.52 -10.14 -22.15
N LEU A 129 10.86 -10.06 -20.99
CA LEU A 129 11.53 -9.87 -19.71
C LEU A 129 12.59 -10.95 -19.46
N LYS A 130 12.28 -12.20 -19.83
CA LYS A 130 13.21 -13.34 -19.69
C LYS A 130 14.47 -13.17 -20.54
N GLU A 131 14.34 -12.63 -21.73
CA GLU A 131 15.48 -12.37 -22.61
C GLU A 131 16.39 -11.27 -22.05
N VAL A 132 15.79 -10.18 -21.54
CA VAL A 132 16.55 -9.06 -20.97
C VAL A 132 17.29 -9.49 -19.71
N VAL A 133 16.63 -10.20 -18.79
CA VAL A 133 17.25 -10.70 -17.56
C VAL A 133 18.31 -11.76 -17.89
N GLY A 134 18.00 -12.70 -18.78
CA GLY A 134 18.94 -13.75 -19.21
C GLY A 134 20.20 -13.18 -19.89
N LYS A 135 20.06 -12.13 -20.71
CA LYS A 135 21.19 -11.43 -21.32
C LYS A 135 22.10 -10.77 -20.25
N ALA A 136 21.51 -10.12 -19.24
CA ALA A 136 22.28 -9.52 -18.16
C ALA A 136 23.06 -10.60 -17.38
N ILE A 137 22.44 -11.74 -17.07
CA ILE A 137 23.08 -12.87 -16.39
C ILE A 137 24.21 -13.44 -17.24
N ALA A 138 23.97 -13.67 -18.53
CA ALA A 138 25.00 -14.19 -19.45
C ALA A 138 26.22 -13.26 -19.58
N GLN A 139 26.03 -11.97 -19.38
CA GLN A 139 27.10 -10.96 -19.34
C GLN A 139 27.76 -10.83 -17.94
N GLY A 140 27.40 -11.66 -16.97
CA GLY A 140 27.94 -11.61 -15.61
C GLY A 140 27.44 -10.40 -14.80
N ARG A 141 26.38 -9.71 -15.27
CA ARG A 141 25.80 -8.54 -14.58
C ARG A 141 24.91 -9.00 -13.43
N LYS A 142 24.88 -8.21 -12.36
CA LYS A 142 23.98 -8.47 -11.24
C LYS A 142 22.52 -8.21 -11.63
N VAL A 143 21.62 -9.03 -11.12
CA VAL A 143 20.17 -8.80 -11.16
C VAL A 143 19.71 -8.50 -9.74
N HIS A 144 19.38 -7.25 -9.49
CA HIS A 144 18.88 -6.80 -8.21
C HIS A 144 17.35 -6.91 -8.17
N PHE A 145 16.82 -7.54 -7.14
CA PHE A 145 15.38 -7.61 -6.87
C PHE A 145 15.09 -7.49 -5.38
N LEU A 146 13.87 -7.04 -5.04
CA LEU A 146 13.39 -6.95 -3.66
C LEU A 146 12.91 -8.32 -3.16
N PRO A 147 12.88 -8.55 -1.84
CA PRO A 147 12.39 -9.82 -1.27
C PRO A 147 10.94 -10.07 -1.73
N PRO A 148 10.68 -11.13 -2.51
CA PRO A 148 9.32 -11.43 -2.92
C PRO A 148 8.48 -11.93 -1.74
N TYR A 149 7.21 -11.53 -1.67
CA TYR A 149 6.24 -11.97 -0.67
C TYR A 149 5.06 -12.76 -1.28
N ARG A 150 4.94 -12.75 -2.62
CA ARG A 150 3.94 -13.52 -3.36
C ARG A 150 4.58 -14.74 -4.01
N PHE A 151 3.88 -15.88 -3.99
CA PHE A 151 4.40 -17.11 -4.58
C PHE A 151 4.53 -17.05 -6.11
N ASP A 152 3.61 -16.38 -6.80
CA ASP A 152 3.68 -16.16 -8.25
C ASP A 152 4.96 -15.41 -8.63
N ASN A 153 5.33 -14.36 -7.89
CA ASN A 153 6.57 -13.62 -8.10
C ASN A 153 7.82 -14.45 -7.72
N MET A 154 7.73 -15.35 -6.73
CA MET A 154 8.84 -16.27 -6.43
C MET A 154 9.08 -17.26 -7.57
N MET A 155 8.00 -17.81 -8.16
CA MET A 155 8.09 -18.71 -9.31
C MET A 155 8.61 -17.98 -10.56
N LEU A 156 8.16 -16.74 -10.78
CA LEU A 156 8.66 -15.93 -11.89
C LEU A 156 10.16 -15.63 -11.72
N LEU A 157 10.62 -15.28 -10.52
CA LEU A 157 12.04 -15.08 -10.27
C LEU A 157 12.86 -16.36 -10.47
N GLU A 158 12.33 -17.52 -10.11
CA GLU A 158 12.98 -18.81 -10.45
C GLU A 158 13.14 -18.98 -11.96
N ASP A 159 12.08 -18.73 -12.73
CA ASP A 159 12.14 -18.83 -14.21
C ASP A 159 13.12 -17.82 -14.83
N LEU A 160 13.20 -16.62 -14.29
CA LEU A 160 14.07 -15.55 -14.78
C LEU A 160 15.55 -15.72 -14.38
N THR A 161 15.83 -16.25 -13.20
CA THR A 161 17.18 -16.22 -12.60
C THR A 161 17.78 -17.61 -12.40
N GLY A 162 16.99 -18.66 -12.47
CA GLY A 162 17.40 -20.02 -12.12
C GLY A 162 17.52 -20.26 -10.60
N ILE A 163 17.22 -19.29 -9.74
CA ILE A 163 17.25 -19.44 -8.30
C ILE A 163 15.92 -20.03 -7.84
N ARG A 164 15.95 -21.21 -7.21
CA ARG A 164 14.72 -21.91 -6.77
C ARG A 164 13.81 -21.01 -5.92
N ALA A 165 12.52 -21.02 -6.20
CA ALA A 165 11.49 -20.22 -5.49
C ALA A 165 11.57 -20.37 -3.96
N ALA A 166 11.83 -21.58 -3.46
CA ALA A 166 11.94 -21.87 -2.04
C ALA A 166 13.04 -21.08 -1.30
N ILE A 167 14.07 -20.61 -2.02
CA ILE A 167 15.20 -19.89 -1.44
C ILE A 167 15.43 -18.50 -2.04
N VAL A 168 14.73 -18.12 -3.09
CA VAL A 168 14.94 -16.88 -3.86
C VAL A 168 14.92 -15.63 -2.97
N LYS A 169 14.10 -15.61 -1.94
CA LYS A 169 14.01 -14.51 -0.97
C LYS A 169 15.35 -14.21 -0.28
N LYS A 170 16.21 -15.23 -0.10
CA LYS A 170 17.55 -15.08 0.52
C LYS A 170 18.56 -14.40 -0.41
N TYR A 171 18.26 -14.32 -1.71
CA TYR A 171 19.09 -13.70 -2.73
C TYR A 171 18.66 -12.28 -3.11
N ALA A 172 17.66 -11.75 -2.40
CA ALA A 172 17.25 -10.37 -2.57
C ALA A 172 18.44 -9.42 -2.30
N SER A 173 18.54 -8.36 -3.09
CA SER A 173 19.65 -7.42 -3.03
C SER A 173 19.53 -6.50 -1.82
N VAL A 174 20.43 -6.65 -0.86
CA VAL A 174 20.53 -5.76 0.32
C VAL A 174 20.81 -4.31 -0.10
N GLU A 175 21.62 -4.11 -1.15
CA GLU A 175 21.91 -2.80 -1.71
C GLU A 175 20.63 -2.12 -2.21
N LEU A 176 19.81 -2.84 -2.99
CA LEU A 176 18.54 -2.35 -3.48
C LEU A 176 17.55 -2.09 -2.33
N ILE A 177 17.46 -2.99 -1.35
CA ILE A 177 16.59 -2.81 -0.18
C ILE A 177 16.93 -1.49 0.53
N LYS A 178 18.22 -1.25 0.83
CA LYS A 178 18.67 -0.01 1.48
C LYS A 178 18.36 1.22 0.64
N ALA A 179 18.59 1.17 -0.67
CA ALA A 179 18.30 2.26 -1.58
C ALA A 179 16.81 2.60 -1.63
N VAL A 180 15.94 1.59 -1.69
CA VAL A 180 14.47 1.78 -1.70
C VAL A 180 13.98 2.33 -0.36
N VAL A 181 14.48 1.82 0.77
CA VAL A 181 14.15 2.33 2.10
C VAL A 181 14.53 3.80 2.23
N ASP A 182 15.74 4.16 1.82
CA ASP A 182 16.24 5.53 1.91
C ASP A 182 15.38 6.51 1.06
N LEU A 183 15.02 6.13 -0.16
CA LEU A 183 14.18 6.95 -1.04
C LEU A 183 12.74 7.09 -0.54
N ARG A 184 12.16 6.05 0.06
CA ARG A 184 10.77 6.05 0.54
C ARG A 184 10.61 6.58 1.96
N SER A 185 11.69 6.67 2.74
CA SER A 185 11.66 7.17 4.12
C SER A 185 11.32 8.66 4.19
N VAL A 186 11.80 9.45 3.25
CA VAL A 186 11.48 10.89 3.14
C VAL A 186 10.41 11.08 2.07
N LYS A 187 9.24 11.62 2.47
CA LYS A 187 8.08 11.78 1.58
C LYS A 187 8.21 13.06 0.75
N GLU A 188 7.92 12.96 -0.55
CA GLU A 188 7.77 14.12 -1.42
C GLU A 188 6.43 14.84 -1.13
N ALA A 189 6.31 16.10 -1.50
CA ALA A 189 5.10 16.90 -1.28
C ALA A 189 3.84 16.26 -1.91
N CYS A 190 3.97 15.63 -3.08
CA CYS A 190 2.87 14.92 -3.73
C CYS A 190 2.42 13.68 -2.93
N GLU A 191 3.34 12.99 -2.24
CA GLU A 191 3.02 11.86 -1.36
C GLU A 191 2.29 12.32 -0.10
N ILE A 192 2.75 13.43 0.50
CA ILE A 192 2.11 14.03 1.68
C ILE A 192 0.66 14.40 1.37
N ALA A 193 0.41 15.02 0.21
CA ALA A 193 -0.95 15.38 -0.21
C ALA A 193 -1.89 14.15 -0.31
N GLU A 194 -1.39 13.01 -0.82
CA GLU A 194 -2.18 11.77 -0.88
C GLU A 194 -2.40 11.14 0.49
N ILE A 195 -1.40 11.20 1.38
CA ILE A 195 -1.51 10.73 2.76
C ILE A 195 -2.56 11.57 3.52
N ASP A 196 -2.55 12.89 3.37
CA ASP A 196 -3.54 13.78 4.00
C ASP A 196 -4.96 13.45 3.54
N LEU A 197 -5.16 13.15 2.24
CA LEU A 197 -6.45 12.71 1.73
C LEU A 197 -6.87 11.35 2.31
N ALA A 198 -5.94 10.41 2.48
CA ALA A 198 -6.21 9.14 3.14
C ALA A 198 -6.58 9.34 4.62
N CYS A 199 -5.89 10.26 5.32
CA CYS A 199 -6.19 10.61 6.69
C CYS A 199 -7.59 11.23 6.85
N ASN A 200 -8.06 12.03 5.89
CA ASN A 200 -9.43 12.56 5.91
C ASN A 200 -10.48 11.44 5.85
N ILE A 201 -10.28 10.42 5.02
CA ILE A 201 -11.16 9.24 5.00
C ILE A 201 -11.08 8.50 6.34
N GLY A 202 -9.87 8.28 6.88
CA GLY A 202 -9.66 7.68 8.19
C GLY A 202 -10.38 8.47 9.32
N TYR A 203 -10.37 9.78 9.27
CA TYR A 203 -11.13 10.64 10.20
C TYR A 203 -12.65 10.35 10.14
N GLU A 204 -13.22 10.22 8.95
CA GLU A 204 -14.64 9.88 8.81
C GLU A 204 -14.95 8.48 9.36
N MET A 205 -14.08 7.49 9.07
CA MET A 205 -14.21 6.14 9.62
C MET A 205 -14.23 6.17 11.15
N HIS A 206 -13.23 6.78 11.78
CA HIS A 206 -13.14 6.85 13.24
C HIS A 206 -14.28 7.63 13.88
N THR A 207 -14.72 8.74 13.25
CA THR A 207 -15.87 9.51 13.73
C THR A 207 -17.15 8.70 13.67
N ALA A 208 -17.35 7.88 12.63
CA ALA A 208 -18.47 6.95 12.52
C ALA A 208 -18.42 5.87 13.61
N ALA A 209 -17.25 5.27 13.86
CA ALA A 209 -17.04 4.31 14.94
C ALA A 209 -17.44 4.89 16.31
N MET A 210 -16.96 6.10 16.61
CA MET A 210 -17.30 6.79 17.87
C MET A 210 -18.79 7.01 18.04
N ARG A 211 -19.50 7.44 16.97
CA ARG A 211 -20.95 7.67 17.01
C ARG A 211 -21.77 6.39 17.18
N LEU A 212 -21.28 5.29 16.60
CA LEU A 212 -21.93 3.98 16.64
C LEU A 212 -21.58 3.16 17.90
N CYS A 213 -20.58 3.58 18.69
CA CYS A 213 -20.15 2.87 19.89
C CYS A 213 -21.18 2.99 21.00
N LYS A 214 -22.23 2.15 20.93
CA LYS A 214 -23.33 2.10 21.89
C LYS A 214 -23.56 0.69 22.37
N PRO A 215 -24.02 0.51 23.62
CA PRO A 215 -24.40 -0.81 24.12
C PRO A 215 -25.40 -1.50 23.19
N GLY A 216 -25.24 -2.81 23.01
CA GLY A 216 -26.13 -3.63 22.19
C GLY A 216 -25.81 -3.65 20.68
N ILE A 217 -24.87 -2.81 20.21
CA ILE A 217 -24.41 -2.84 18.82
C ILE A 217 -23.37 -3.96 18.66
N LYS A 218 -23.47 -4.73 17.57
CA LYS A 218 -22.47 -5.74 17.23
C LYS A 218 -21.24 -5.11 16.61
N GLU A 219 -20.04 -5.54 17.01
CA GLU A 219 -18.76 -5.05 16.48
C GLU A 219 -18.70 -5.15 14.94
N GLN A 220 -19.18 -6.28 14.37
CA GLN A 220 -19.23 -6.51 12.93
C GLN A 220 -20.03 -5.45 12.17
N TYR A 221 -21.10 -4.91 12.77
CA TYR A 221 -21.89 -3.86 12.13
C TYR A 221 -21.05 -2.58 11.96
N ILE A 222 -20.33 -2.20 13.01
CA ILE A 222 -19.49 -1.00 12.98
C ILE A 222 -18.32 -1.20 12.00
N ALA A 223 -17.63 -2.33 12.06
CA ALA A 223 -16.55 -2.65 11.12
C ALA A 223 -17.02 -2.56 9.66
N GLY A 224 -18.19 -3.15 9.34
CA GLY A 224 -18.77 -3.07 8.00
C GLY A 224 -19.12 -1.65 7.56
N VAL A 225 -19.54 -0.77 8.48
CA VAL A 225 -19.75 0.65 8.18
C VAL A 225 -18.43 1.34 7.83
N LEU A 226 -17.34 1.05 8.56
CA LEU A 226 -16.02 1.63 8.29
C LEU A 226 -15.50 1.19 6.92
N ASP A 227 -15.61 -0.10 6.59
CA ASP A 227 -15.23 -0.64 5.29
C ASP A 227 -16.06 0.00 4.16
N GLY A 228 -17.37 0.22 4.40
CA GLY A 228 -18.27 0.92 3.50
C GLY A 228 -17.88 2.39 3.26
N ILE A 229 -17.42 3.09 4.30
CA ILE A 229 -16.91 4.46 4.15
C ILE A 229 -15.66 4.46 3.25
N ALA A 230 -14.68 3.61 3.51
CA ALA A 230 -13.50 3.51 2.64
C ALA A 230 -13.90 3.20 1.19
N ALA A 231 -14.80 2.23 0.98
CA ALA A 231 -15.29 1.84 -0.33
C ALA A 231 -16.03 2.97 -1.07
N SER A 232 -16.76 3.84 -0.36
CA SER A 232 -17.49 4.97 -0.95
C SER A 232 -16.57 6.01 -1.61
N TYR A 233 -15.30 6.05 -1.21
CA TYR A 233 -14.25 6.86 -1.84
C TYR A 233 -13.50 6.13 -2.98
N GLY A 234 -13.99 4.98 -3.43
CA GLY A 234 -13.29 4.12 -4.38
C GLY A 234 -12.04 3.44 -3.80
N SER A 235 -11.89 3.53 -2.49
CA SER A 235 -10.74 3.05 -1.72
C SER A 235 -10.95 1.62 -1.19
N MET A 236 -9.95 1.14 -0.46
CA MET A 236 -10.04 -0.04 0.40
C MET A 236 -9.67 0.37 1.81
N THR A 237 -9.86 -0.52 2.77
CA THR A 237 -9.16 -0.38 4.05
C THR A 237 -7.66 -0.62 3.86
N SER A 238 -6.82 0.11 4.59
CA SER A 238 -5.35 -0.01 4.52
C SER A 238 -4.86 -1.38 4.97
N PHE A 239 -5.59 -1.97 5.88
CA PHE A 239 -5.41 -3.30 6.48
C PHE A 239 -6.77 -3.79 6.97
N ALA A 240 -6.85 -5.06 7.37
CA ALA A 240 -8.08 -5.61 7.94
C ALA A 240 -8.45 -4.83 9.21
N THR A 241 -9.63 -4.24 9.24
CA THR A 241 -10.11 -3.42 10.36
C THR A 241 -10.02 -4.19 11.67
N ILE A 242 -9.43 -3.59 12.69
CA ILE A 242 -9.46 -4.07 14.07
C ILE A 242 -10.46 -3.21 14.82
N LEU A 243 -11.53 -3.83 15.32
CA LEU A 243 -12.57 -3.15 16.08
C LEU A 243 -13.09 -4.10 17.13
N THR A 244 -12.83 -3.83 18.40
CA THR A 244 -13.18 -4.76 19.47
C THR A 244 -13.27 -4.09 20.83
N GLN A 245 -14.15 -4.63 21.72
CA GLN A 245 -14.14 -4.34 23.16
C GLN A 245 -13.13 -5.20 23.94
N HIS A 246 -12.38 -6.07 23.23
CA HIS A 246 -11.31 -6.92 23.76
C HIS A 246 -9.95 -6.46 23.24
N GLY A 247 -9.62 -5.17 23.47
CA GLY A 247 -8.37 -4.53 23.02
C GLY A 247 -7.08 -5.11 23.62
N GLU A 248 -7.19 -5.98 24.62
CA GLU A 248 -6.07 -6.78 25.13
C GLU A 248 -5.54 -7.78 24.10
N THR A 249 -6.33 -8.14 23.06
CA THR A 249 -5.91 -8.90 21.89
C THR A 249 -5.54 -7.93 20.78
N LEU A 250 -4.24 -7.72 20.54
CA LEU A 250 -3.74 -6.60 19.72
C LEU A 250 -4.20 -6.65 18.26
N HIS A 251 -4.21 -7.81 17.62
CA HIS A 251 -4.66 -7.98 16.22
C HIS A 251 -5.94 -8.82 16.18
N ASN A 252 -6.96 -8.36 16.92
CA ASN A 252 -8.25 -9.06 16.95
C ASN A 252 -9.09 -8.72 15.71
N HIS A 253 -9.26 -9.70 14.84
CA HIS A 253 -10.12 -9.63 13.64
C HIS A 253 -11.48 -10.32 13.85
N ASP A 254 -11.77 -10.81 15.05
CA ASP A 254 -13.10 -11.29 15.41
C ASP A 254 -14.00 -10.12 15.82
N HIS A 255 -15.09 -9.96 15.13
CA HIS A 255 -16.08 -8.91 15.35
C HIS A 255 -17.42 -9.52 15.82
N SER A 256 -17.40 -10.71 16.45
CA SER A 256 -18.61 -11.44 16.82
C SER A 256 -19.33 -10.86 18.04
N HIS A 257 -18.64 -10.07 18.87
CA HIS A 257 -19.14 -9.57 20.14
C HIS A 257 -20.18 -8.45 19.98
N ILE A 258 -21.05 -8.36 20.99
CA ILE A 258 -21.99 -7.26 21.17
C ILE A 258 -21.40 -6.32 22.21
N LEU A 259 -21.34 -5.03 21.92
CA LEU A 259 -20.77 -4.02 22.81
C LEU A 259 -21.55 -3.94 24.11
N GLU A 260 -20.85 -4.02 25.24
CA GLU A 260 -21.38 -4.05 26.58
C GLU A 260 -21.10 -2.73 27.34
N PRO A 261 -22.04 -2.26 28.20
CA PRO A 261 -21.78 -1.16 29.10
C PRO A 261 -20.54 -1.43 29.97
N GLY A 262 -19.78 -0.38 30.30
CA GLY A 262 -18.59 -0.50 31.16
C GLY A 262 -17.35 -1.03 30.42
N ARG A 263 -17.45 -1.35 29.12
CA ARG A 263 -16.31 -1.70 28.26
C ARG A 263 -15.80 -0.48 27.51
N MET A 264 -14.64 -0.64 26.90
CA MET A 264 -14.08 0.31 25.94
C MET A 264 -13.96 -0.38 24.60
N MET A 265 -14.27 0.34 23.52
CA MET A 265 -14.08 -0.14 22.14
C MET A 265 -12.81 0.47 21.57
N LEU A 266 -11.84 -0.36 21.24
CA LEU A 266 -10.68 0.01 20.44
C LEU A 266 -11.04 -0.13 18.97
N THR A 267 -10.69 0.87 18.19
CA THR A 267 -10.78 0.85 16.71
C THR A 267 -9.41 1.17 16.15
N ASP A 268 -8.85 0.26 15.37
CA ASP A 268 -7.64 0.46 14.58
C ASP A 268 -7.99 0.23 13.12
N ALA A 269 -8.04 1.31 12.36
CA ALA A 269 -8.53 1.32 11.00
C ALA A 269 -7.93 2.47 10.20
N GLY A 270 -7.85 2.28 8.91
CA GLY A 270 -7.43 3.29 7.95
C GLY A 270 -7.93 3.00 6.55
N ALA A 271 -7.81 3.97 5.67
CA ALA A 271 -8.19 3.87 4.27
C ALA A 271 -6.96 3.88 3.37
N GLU A 272 -6.96 3.01 2.37
CA GLU A 272 -6.02 3.05 1.26
C GLU A 272 -6.66 3.76 0.08
N ARG A 273 -6.12 4.91 -0.33
CA ARG A 273 -6.58 5.68 -1.48
C ARG A 273 -6.48 4.87 -2.78
N VAL A 274 -7.18 5.32 -3.82
CA VAL A 274 -7.01 4.78 -5.20
C VAL A 274 -5.57 4.91 -5.70
N THR A 275 -4.79 5.79 -5.10
CA THR A 275 -3.35 6.00 -5.32
C THR A 275 -2.47 5.08 -4.47
N ASN A 276 -3.07 4.21 -3.65
CA ASN A 276 -2.41 3.29 -2.72
C ASN A 276 -1.58 3.96 -1.60
N TYR A 277 -1.82 5.24 -1.32
CA TYR A 277 -1.37 5.88 -0.08
C TYR A 277 -2.39 5.63 1.02
N CYS A 278 -1.91 5.39 2.23
CA CYS A 278 -2.69 4.85 3.34
C CYS A 278 -2.74 5.81 4.52
N SER A 279 -3.87 5.77 5.24
CA SER A 279 -3.94 6.20 6.64
C SER A 279 -3.95 5.00 7.57
N ASP A 280 -3.58 5.24 8.82
CA ASP A 280 -3.50 4.25 9.89
C ASP A 280 -3.68 4.98 11.22
N HIS A 281 -4.81 4.75 11.90
CA HIS A 281 -5.14 5.42 13.14
C HIS A 281 -5.78 4.45 14.13
N THR A 282 -5.37 4.55 15.39
CA THR A 282 -6.04 3.85 16.48
C THR A 282 -6.75 4.84 17.40
N ARG A 283 -8.00 4.57 17.77
CA ARG A 283 -8.77 5.33 18.76
C ARG A 283 -9.53 4.38 19.67
N THR A 284 -9.57 4.71 20.95
CA THR A 284 -10.31 3.94 21.95
C THR A 284 -11.36 4.84 22.61
N VAL A 285 -12.59 4.37 22.70
CA VAL A 285 -13.71 5.12 23.27
C VAL A 285 -14.54 4.25 24.20
N PRO A 286 -15.16 4.83 25.27
CA PRO A 286 -16.01 4.06 26.14
C PRO A 286 -17.35 3.72 25.48
N VAL A 287 -17.81 2.48 25.65
CA VAL A 287 -19.11 2.04 25.17
C VAL A 287 -20.21 2.80 25.91
N GLY A 288 -21.06 3.52 25.15
CA GLY A 288 -22.09 4.39 25.71
C GLY A 288 -21.62 5.82 26.05
N GLY A 289 -20.39 6.19 25.71
CA GLY A 289 -19.90 7.57 25.72
C GLY A 289 -19.43 8.10 27.09
N LYS A 290 -19.36 7.25 28.14
CA LYS A 290 -18.86 7.63 29.45
C LYS A 290 -17.81 6.65 29.94
N PHE A 291 -16.71 7.19 30.47
CA PHE A 291 -15.71 6.39 31.16
C PHE A 291 -16.21 5.92 32.53
N GLU A 292 -15.86 4.71 32.89
CA GLU A 292 -16.18 4.12 34.19
C GLU A 292 -14.89 3.77 34.96
N GLY A 293 -14.91 3.99 36.28
CA GLY A 293 -13.80 3.65 37.15
C GLY A 293 -12.45 4.24 36.67
N ARG A 294 -11.43 3.38 36.63
CA ARG A 294 -10.06 3.80 36.24
C ARG A 294 -9.84 3.99 34.72
N GLN A 295 -10.86 3.76 33.89
CA GLN A 295 -10.70 3.88 32.42
C GLN A 295 -10.20 5.27 32.03
N LYS A 296 -10.79 6.33 32.61
CA LYS A 296 -10.38 7.72 32.34
C LYS A 296 -8.94 8.01 32.74
N ASP A 297 -8.51 7.45 33.87
CA ASP A 297 -7.16 7.67 34.37
C ASP A 297 -6.13 7.04 33.45
N VAL A 298 -6.34 5.78 33.04
CA VAL A 298 -5.47 5.10 32.06
C VAL A 298 -5.53 5.78 30.69
N TYR A 299 -6.72 6.19 30.25
CA TYR A 299 -6.87 6.94 28.99
C TYR A 299 -6.05 8.23 29.00
N ASN A 300 -6.09 8.99 30.10
CA ASN A 300 -5.33 10.23 30.24
C ASN A 300 -3.80 9.98 30.21
N ILE A 301 -3.31 8.87 30.75
CA ILE A 301 -1.89 8.49 30.67
C ILE A 301 -1.51 8.26 29.20
N VAL A 302 -2.35 7.52 28.45
CA VAL A 302 -2.09 7.26 27.02
C VAL A 302 -2.15 8.56 26.21
N LEU A 303 -3.11 9.44 26.51
CA LEU A 303 -3.19 10.76 25.87
C LEU A 303 -1.93 11.59 26.15
N ALA A 304 -1.45 11.63 27.41
CA ALA A 304 -0.21 12.31 27.76
C ALA A 304 1.02 11.72 27.02
N CYS A 305 1.03 10.40 26.77
CA CYS A 305 2.06 9.75 25.95
C CYS A 305 2.02 10.26 24.51
N HIS A 306 0.82 10.36 23.92
CA HIS A 306 0.62 10.89 22.58
C HIS A 306 1.05 12.35 22.47
N ASP A 307 0.62 13.20 23.43
CA ASP A 307 0.99 14.61 23.45
C ASP A 307 2.51 14.79 23.63
N LYS A 308 3.13 13.95 24.45
CA LYS A 308 4.61 13.94 24.59
C LYS A 308 5.31 13.60 23.31
N ALA A 309 4.84 12.62 22.55
CA ALA A 309 5.41 12.28 21.24
C ALA A 309 5.33 13.48 20.28
N LEU A 310 4.19 14.16 20.21
CA LEU A 310 4.01 15.35 19.36
C LEU A 310 4.91 16.51 19.80
N GLU A 311 5.03 16.76 21.11
CA GLU A 311 5.86 17.83 21.67
C GLU A 311 7.34 17.70 21.27
N ILE A 312 7.88 16.47 21.32
CA ILE A 312 9.32 16.27 21.16
C ILE A 312 9.74 15.91 19.73
N THR A 313 8.79 15.51 18.86
CA THR A 313 9.11 15.11 17.49
C THR A 313 9.53 16.34 16.67
N ARG A 314 10.79 16.33 16.20
CA ARG A 314 11.38 17.39 15.36
C ARG A 314 12.52 16.83 14.52
N PRO A 315 12.96 17.54 13.48
CA PRO A 315 14.13 17.15 12.71
C PRO A 315 15.36 16.95 13.61
N GLY A 316 16.10 15.85 13.37
CA GLY A 316 17.30 15.50 14.11
C GLY A 316 17.10 14.61 15.34
N ILE A 317 15.85 14.39 15.80
CA ILE A 317 15.57 13.40 16.84
C ILE A 317 15.35 12.00 16.23
N THR A 318 15.82 10.96 16.91
CA THR A 318 15.58 9.58 16.47
C THR A 318 14.23 9.07 16.95
N TYR A 319 13.60 8.18 16.19
CA TYR A 319 12.37 7.50 16.64
C TYR A 319 12.55 6.78 17.97
N MET A 320 13.70 6.13 18.18
CA MET A 320 14.05 5.49 19.46
C MET A 320 14.02 6.48 20.63
N SER A 321 14.55 7.70 20.45
CA SER A 321 14.53 8.71 21.50
C SER A 321 13.10 9.13 21.83
N VAL A 322 12.23 9.31 20.83
CA VAL A 322 10.81 9.61 21.04
C VAL A 322 10.15 8.47 21.83
N HIS A 323 10.36 7.23 21.40
CA HIS A 323 9.82 6.05 22.07
C HIS A 323 10.22 5.97 23.55
N LEU A 324 11.49 6.17 23.87
CA LEU A 324 11.98 6.10 25.25
C LEU A 324 11.39 7.21 26.15
N GLU A 325 11.23 8.42 25.62
CA GLU A 325 10.61 9.51 26.38
C GLU A 325 9.11 9.23 26.64
N VAL A 326 8.38 8.69 25.66
CA VAL A 326 7.00 8.25 25.81
C VAL A 326 6.90 7.11 26.85
N CYS A 327 7.80 6.15 26.84
CA CYS A 327 7.86 5.08 27.85
C CYS A 327 8.02 5.63 29.28
N LYS A 328 8.80 6.69 29.49
CA LYS A 328 8.93 7.33 30.81
C LYS A 328 7.61 7.90 31.30
N VAL A 329 6.85 8.57 30.42
CA VAL A 329 5.51 9.09 30.76
C VAL A 329 4.56 7.96 31.14
N LEU A 330 4.54 6.88 30.33
CA LEU A 330 3.71 5.70 30.58
C LEU A 330 4.02 5.07 31.94
N VAL A 331 5.31 4.78 32.19
CA VAL A 331 5.76 4.15 33.45
C VAL A 331 5.42 5.00 34.65
N GLN A 332 5.63 6.32 34.58
CA GLN A 332 5.29 7.21 35.69
C GLN A 332 3.79 7.19 35.97
N GLY A 333 2.96 7.33 34.94
CA GLY A 333 1.51 7.29 35.11
C GLY A 333 0.99 5.97 35.68
N LEU A 334 1.54 4.83 35.25
CA LEU A 334 1.17 3.51 35.81
C LEU A 334 1.60 3.36 37.27
N LYS A 335 2.76 3.88 37.65
CA LYS A 335 3.21 3.92 39.07
C LYS A 335 2.28 4.78 39.92
N ASP A 336 1.90 5.95 39.43
CA ASP A 336 1.00 6.88 40.17
C ASP A 336 -0.38 6.26 40.42
N LEU A 337 -0.83 5.35 39.52
CA LEU A 337 -2.06 4.55 39.70
C LEU A 337 -1.87 3.28 40.54
N GLY A 338 -0.66 2.94 40.95
CA GLY A 338 -0.34 1.68 41.65
C GLY A 338 -0.54 0.42 40.76
N LEU A 339 -0.35 0.56 39.46
CA LEU A 339 -0.45 -0.54 38.48
C LEU A 339 0.94 -1.10 38.13
N MET A 340 1.99 -0.45 38.63
CA MET A 340 3.38 -0.83 38.38
C MET A 340 4.24 -0.55 39.60
#